data_7740c4c5440779365672bd95e7ed392c
#
_entry.id   7740c4c5440779365672bd95e7ed392c
#
_cell.length_a   1.000
_cell.length_b   1.000
_cell.length_c   1.000
_cell.angle_alpha   90.00
_cell.angle_beta   90.00
_cell.angle_gamma   90.00
#
_symmetry.space_group_name_H-M   'P 1'
#
loop_
_entity.id
_entity.type
_entity.pdbx_description
1 polymer ?
#
loop_
_entity_poly.entity_id
_entity_poly.type
_entity_poly.pdbx_seq_one_letter_code
_entity_poly.pdbx_strand_id
1 'polypeptide(L)'
;DYTDPNSVLNQFVSYHVLPGRIGPEKLVIHFNELWYNMTDKIKRASVYDYYTTMGKRRLLKTYEAASTFDGKHNAIFLNRFPILNNGRTGDYTEIGCDEDKLGVEVNTQEVLEMDNAFVYAISDVLCYSDRTADNLGNERIRMDVTTLFPELLTNDIRCNENLSYQHQCVGIPQTDNYNYLENCEISSGTNFYYLSGRVSNKACWSNYQGDELNIVGNYEVTMKLPPVPKDGVYELRMGISANDRRGLCQVYWGANKNALVPAGMPIDMRMGGEVWYLRGQSSISSSIGWENDVEDDEINAEIEKWMRNKWYMKAPNYYYMYGNSRSIRHSSNSLRRIILREEMKADETYYIHFRNLLDVPDTEFYMDYIELCPKSVFDNPYAPEDIW
;
A
#
# COMPACT_ATOMS: atom_id res chain seq x y z
N ASP A 1 18.91 -29.06 -4.09
CA ASP A 1 19.84 -28.01 -4.50
C ASP A 1 19.32 -26.67 -4.03
N TYR A 2 20.08 -25.97 -3.20
CA TYR A 2 19.67 -24.66 -2.65
C TYR A 2 19.67 -23.54 -3.71
N THR A 3 20.30 -23.76 -4.85
CA THR A 3 20.32 -22.78 -5.96
C THR A 3 19.12 -22.95 -6.91
N ASP A 4 18.40 -24.07 -6.85
CA ASP A 4 17.17 -24.25 -7.62
C ASP A 4 16.00 -23.50 -6.96
N PRO A 5 15.43 -22.48 -7.60
CA PRO A 5 14.34 -21.69 -7.02
C PRO A 5 13.04 -22.48 -6.81
N ASN A 6 12.97 -23.71 -7.34
CA ASN A 6 11.81 -24.59 -7.13
C ASN A 6 12.06 -25.62 -6.01
N SER A 7 13.28 -25.72 -5.49
CA SER A 7 13.57 -26.63 -4.38
C SER A 7 12.97 -26.11 -3.07
N VAL A 8 12.53 -27.02 -2.23
CA VAL A 8 11.96 -26.69 -0.91
C VAL A 8 12.96 -25.89 -0.06
N LEU A 9 14.24 -26.26 -0.11
CA LEU A 9 15.29 -25.60 0.64
C LEU A 9 15.50 -24.14 0.17
N ASN A 10 15.56 -23.90 -1.14
CA ASN A 10 15.68 -22.55 -1.67
C ASN A 10 14.46 -21.70 -1.27
N GLN A 11 13.26 -22.24 -1.45
CA GLN A 11 12.02 -21.52 -1.10
C GLN A 11 11.95 -21.21 0.40
N PHE A 12 12.37 -22.14 1.25
CA PHE A 12 12.43 -21.92 2.69
C PHE A 12 13.39 -20.78 3.04
N VAL A 13 14.63 -20.84 2.57
CA VAL A 13 15.65 -19.81 2.86
C VAL A 13 15.25 -18.45 2.27
N SER A 14 14.80 -18.44 1.01
CA SER A 14 14.42 -17.19 0.32
C SER A 14 13.20 -16.50 0.97
N TYR A 15 12.33 -17.27 1.62
CA TYR A 15 11.19 -16.70 2.35
C TYR A 15 11.62 -15.86 3.58
N HIS A 16 12.79 -16.13 4.13
CA HIS A 16 13.36 -15.37 5.24
C HIS A 16 14.13 -14.11 4.80
N VAL A 17 14.13 -13.81 3.51
CA VAL A 17 14.90 -12.68 2.96
C VAL A 17 13.97 -11.67 2.30
N LEU A 18 14.02 -10.43 2.74
CA LEU A 18 13.38 -9.29 2.07
C LEU A 18 14.38 -8.62 1.11
N PRO A 19 13.94 -8.19 -0.07
CA PRO A 19 14.81 -7.58 -1.09
C PRO A 19 15.14 -6.12 -0.79
N GLY A 20 15.50 -5.79 0.45
CA GLY A 20 15.83 -4.43 0.85
C GLY A 20 16.50 -4.41 2.20
N ARG A 21 17.28 -3.37 2.47
CA ARG A 21 17.87 -3.12 3.78
C ARG A 21 16.85 -2.38 4.64
N ILE A 22 16.17 -3.08 5.52
CA ILE A 22 15.03 -2.57 6.28
C ILE A 22 15.37 -2.58 7.76
N GLY A 23 15.50 -1.40 8.36
CA GLY A 23 15.70 -1.24 9.80
C GLY A 23 14.46 -1.61 10.62
N PRO A 24 14.61 -1.88 11.94
CA PRO A 24 13.50 -2.33 12.79
C PRO A 24 12.33 -1.36 12.82
N GLU A 25 12.59 -0.07 12.78
CA GLU A 25 11.59 0.99 12.77
C GLU A 25 10.83 1.12 11.44
N LYS A 26 11.30 0.43 10.40
CA LYS A 26 10.69 0.43 9.05
C LYS A 26 9.93 -0.86 8.72
N LEU A 27 10.05 -1.89 9.56
CA LEU A 27 9.35 -3.17 9.33
C LEU A 27 7.82 -3.04 9.44
N VAL A 28 7.36 -2.12 10.27
CA VAL A 28 5.97 -1.68 10.33
C VAL A 28 5.97 -0.18 10.51
N ILE A 29 5.23 0.54 9.67
CA ILE A 29 5.17 2.00 9.78
C ILE A 29 4.06 2.43 10.72
N HIS A 30 4.48 3.04 11.79
CA HIS A 30 3.62 3.65 12.80
C HIS A 30 3.46 5.13 12.53
N PHE A 31 2.68 5.48 11.52
CA PHE A 31 2.50 6.87 11.12
C PHE A 31 2.09 7.77 12.29
N ASN A 32 1.21 7.27 13.15
CA ASN A 32 0.67 8.02 14.28
C ASN A 32 1.70 8.37 15.34
N GLU A 33 2.77 7.61 15.48
CA GLU A 33 3.74 7.83 16.56
C GLU A 33 4.54 9.11 16.43
N LEU A 34 4.77 9.55 15.24
CA LEU A 34 5.59 10.75 14.99
C LEU A 34 4.82 12.06 15.21
N TRP A 35 3.49 12.05 15.05
CA TRP A 35 2.74 13.29 14.87
C TRP A 35 1.46 13.41 15.68
N TYR A 36 0.87 12.31 16.06
CA TYR A 36 -0.32 12.31 16.88
C TYR A 36 0.05 12.04 18.31
N ASN A 37 -0.28 13.01 19.15
CA ASN A 37 -0.35 12.71 20.56
C ASN A 37 -1.36 11.59 20.72
N MET A 38 -0.87 10.40 20.95
CA MET A 38 -1.59 9.13 20.95
C MET A 38 -2.54 9.02 22.14
N THR A 39 -3.20 10.11 22.48
CA THR A 39 -4.29 10.04 23.41
C THR A 39 -5.44 9.28 22.76
N ASP A 40 -5.78 8.14 23.32
CA ASP A 40 -7.02 7.36 23.36
C ASP A 40 -7.97 7.34 22.15
N LYS A 41 -7.80 8.21 21.16
CA LYS A 41 -8.72 8.39 20.04
C LYS A 41 -8.37 7.54 18.80
N ILE A 42 -7.15 7.05 18.72
CA ILE A 42 -6.70 6.22 17.60
C ILE A 42 -6.33 4.88 18.17
N LYS A 43 -7.29 4.02 18.29
CA LYS A 43 -7.06 2.65 18.67
C LYS A 43 -6.55 1.88 17.47
N ARG A 44 -5.36 1.33 17.61
CA ARG A 44 -4.50 0.79 16.58
C ARG A 44 -4.69 -0.70 16.47
N ALA A 45 -5.68 -1.12 15.81
CA ALA A 45 -5.78 -2.54 15.60
C ALA A 45 -5.16 -3.03 14.31
N SER A 46 -4.66 -2.15 13.49
CA SER A 46 -4.23 -2.56 12.16
C SER A 46 -2.91 -1.91 11.74
N VAL A 47 -1.92 -2.01 12.63
CA VAL A 47 -0.56 -1.60 12.24
C VAL A 47 0.13 -2.80 11.64
N TYR A 48 0.10 -2.87 10.33
CA TYR A 48 0.68 -3.96 9.55
C TYR A 48 1.19 -3.45 8.21
N ASP A 49 2.17 -4.16 7.67
CA ASP A 49 2.65 -3.99 6.31
C ASP A 49 2.78 -5.34 5.62
N TYR A 50 2.88 -5.30 4.30
CA TYR A 50 3.16 -6.48 3.48
C TYR A 50 4.42 -6.27 2.68
N TYR A 51 5.21 -7.33 2.57
CA TYR A 51 6.44 -7.35 1.79
C TYR A 51 6.44 -8.54 0.83
N THR A 52 6.96 -8.32 -0.36
CA THR A 52 7.35 -9.43 -1.24
C THR A 52 8.71 -9.92 -0.77
N THR A 53 8.82 -11.22 -0.51
CA THR A 53 10.11 -11.84 -0.11
C THR A 53 10.93 -12.25 -1.34
N MET A 54 12.17 -12.69 -1.13
CA MET A 54 12.98 -13.33 -2.18
C MET A 54 12.45 -14.71 -2.56
N GLY A 55 11.54 -15.27 -1.77
CA GLY A 55 10.81 -16.49 -2.11
C GLY A 55 9.92 -16.31 -3.33
N LYS A 56 9.92 -17.30 -4.24
CA LYS A 56 9.17 -17.22 -5.48
C LYS A 56 7.68 -16.98 -5.21
N ARG A 57 7.21 -15.77 -5.48
CA ARG A 57 5.82 -15.33 -5.29
C ARG A 57 5.30 -15.53 -3.85
N ARG A 58 6.09 -15.12 -2.86
CA ARG A 58 5.74 -15.23 -1.45
C ARG A 58 5.62 -13.86 -0.79
N LEU A 59 4.50 -13.63 -0.14
CA LEU A 59 4.26 -12.45 0.68
C LEU A 59 4.54 -12.75 2.14
N LEU A 60 5.02 -11.74 2.84
CA LEU A 60 5.20 -11.72 4.27
C LEU A 60 4.38 -10.57 4.85
N LYS A 61 3.55 -10.85 5.84
CA LYS A 61 2.85 -9.82 6.63
C LYS A 61 3.68 -9.51 7.87
N THR A 62 3.93 -8.25 8.11
CA THR A 62 4.45 -7.75 9.39
C THR A 62 3.30 -7.10 10.16
N TYR A 63 3.21 -7.35 11.46
CA TYR A 63 2.11 -6.87 12.29
C TYR A 63 2.64 -6.48 13.68
N GLU A 64 2.20 -5.34 14.21
CA GLU A 64 2.55 -4.93 15.55
C GLU A 64 1.50 -5.36 16.57
N ALA A 65 1.95 -6.00 17.63
CA ALA A 65 1.11 -6.41 18.76
C ALA A 65 1.90 -6.35 20.06
N ALA A 66 1.25 -6.61 21.19
CA ALA A 66 1.94 -6.78 22.45
C ALA A 66 2.85 -8.01 22.40
N SER A 67 4.08 -7.86 22.90
CA SER A 67 5.05 -8.97 22.96
C SER A 67 4.50 -10.17 23.72
N THR A 68 4.75 -11.37 23.22
CA THR A 68 4.43 -12.62 23.92
C THR A 68 5.33 -12.84 25.13
N PHE A 69 6.49 -12.18 25.17
CA PHE A 69 7.47 -12.35 26.24
C PHE A 69 7.06 -11.66 27.55
N ASP A 70 6.61 -10.41 27.48
CA ASP A 70 6.27 -9.62 28.67
C ASP A 70 4.89 -8.97 28.64
N GLY A 71 4.23 -8.97 27.49
CA GLY A 71 2.90 -8.38 27.28
C GLY A 71 2.84 -6.86 27.51
N LYS A 72 3.98 -6.17 27.60
CA LYS A 72 4.05 -4.77 27.97
C LYS A 72 4.58 -3.86 26.88
N HIS A 73 5.50 -4.33 26.06
CA HIS A 73 6.01 -3.55 24.93
C HIS A 73 5.42 -4.06 23.61
N ASN A 74 5.42 -3.21 22.63
CA ASN A 74 5.02 -3.61 21.29
C ASN A 74 6.14 -4.40 20.63
N ALA A 75 5.76 -5.46 19.95
CA ALA A 75 6.65 -6.32 19.17
C ALA A 75 6.14 -6.48 17.76
N ILE A 76 7.02 -6.85 16.86
CA ILE A 76 6.66 -7.12 15.46
C ILE A 76 6.51 -8.64 15.29
N PHE A 77 5.42 -9.04 14.67
CA PHE A 77 5.11 -10.42 14.36
C PHE A 77 5.04 -10.64 12.86
N LEU A 78 5.64 -11.71 12.40
CA LEU A 78 5.54 -12.16 11.01
C LEU A 78 4.36 -13.13 10.88
N ASN A 79 3.48 -12.86 9.91
CA ASN A 79 2.29 -13.67 9.64
C ASN A 79 1.36 -13.86 10.86
N ARG A 80 1.13 -12.79 11.62
CA ARG A 80 0.08 -12.76 12.63
C ARG A 80 -1.26 -12.41 11.97
N PHE A 81 -2.30 -13.19 12.28
CA PHE A 81 -3.66 -13.00 11.78
C PHE A 81 -4.65 -12.88 12.94
N PRO A 82 -4.74 -11.71 13.55
CA PRO A 82 -5.56 -11.49 14.74
C PRO A 82 -7.06 -11.48 14.42
N ILE A 83 -7.86 -11.73 15.45
CA ILE A 83 -9.28 -11.43 15.43
C ILE A 83 -9.44 -9.97 15.85
N LEU A 84 -10.02 -9.17 14.98
CA LEU A 84 -10.18 -7.75 15.19
C LEU A 84 -11.63 -7.42 15.53
N ASN A 85 -11.82 -6.44 16.41
CA ASN A 85 -13.12 -5.84 16.63
C ASN A 85 -13.51 -5.04 15.39
N ASN A 86 -14.49 -5.50 14.64
CA ASN A 86 -14.91 -4.87 13.39
C ASN A 86 -15.91 -3.72 13.64
N GLY A 87 -15.55 -2.77 14.49
CA GLY A 87 -16.36 -1.59 14.74
C GLY A 87 -16.11 -0.51 13.68
N ARG A 88 -17.09 -0.18 12.84
CA ARG A 88 -17.03 0.95 11.89
C ARG A 88 -16.77 2.29 12.57
N THR A 89 -17.05 2.41 13.86
CA THR A 89 -17.06 3.66 14.62
C THR A 89 -15.83 3.94 15.47
N GLY A 90 -14.72 3.25 15.24
CA GLY A 90 -13.46 3.75 15.79
C GLY A 90 -12.65 2.84 16.70
N ASP A 91 -13.16 1.71 17.12
CA ASP A 91 -12.42 0.76 17.96
C ASP A 91 -12.06 -0.50 17.18
N TYR A 92 -11.12 -0.35 16.27
CA TYR A 92 -10.57 -1.49 15.53
C TYR A 92 -9.39 -2.04 16.32
N THR A 93 -9.68 -2.82 17.36
CA THR A 93 -8.67 -3.37 18.28
C THR A 93 -8.57 -4.88 18.15
N GLU A 94 -7.40 -5.40 18.35
CA GLU A 94 -7.22 -6.84 18.48
C GLU A 94 -7.98 -7.34 19.72
N ILE A 95 -8.92 -8.25 19.53
CA ILE A 95 -9.68 -8.89 20.60
C ILE A 95 -9.23 -10.33 20.88
N GLY A 96 -8.32 -10.84 20.10
CA GLY A 96 -7.70 -12.13 20.25
C GLY A 96 -6.95 -12.58 19.01
N CYS A 97 -6.28 -13.71 19.15
CA CYS A 97 -5.66 -14.41 18.05
C CYS A 97 -5.69 -15.90 18.33
N ASP A 98 -6.06 -16.69 17.35
CA ASP A 98 -6.00 -18.15 17.47
C ASP A 98 -4.52 -18.59 17.64
N GLU A 99 -4.27 -19.61 18.46
CA GLU A 99 -2.90 -20.08 18.77
C GLU A 99 -2.06 -20.38 17.53
N ASP A 100 -2.71 -20.90 16.50
CA ASP A 100 -2.08 -21.26 15.25
C ASP A 100 -1.89 -20.08 14.25
N LYS A 101 -2.29 -18.88 14.66
CA LYS A 101 -2.21 -17.63 13.89
C LYS A 101 -1.43 -16.53 14.60
N LEU A 102 -0.80 -16.85 15.72
CA LEU A 102 -0.03 -15.90 16.52
C LEU A 102 1.12 -15.25 15.76
N GLY A 103 1.65 -15.92 14.73
CA GLY A 103 2.80 -15.48 13.98
C GLY A 103 4.12 -15.70 14.72
N VAL A 104 5.21 -15.28 14.10
CA VAL A 104 6.57 -15.43 14.60
C VAL A 104 7.09 -14.06 15.07
N GLU A 105 7.41 -13.92 16.35
CA GLU A 105 7.89 -12.66 16.92
C GLU A 105 9.32 -12.37 16.46
N VAL A 106 9.55 -11.12 16.07
CA VAL A 106 10.87 -10.60 15.65
C VAL A 106 11.54 -9.93 16.86
N ASN A 107 12.76 -10.34 17.17
CA ASN A 107 13.56 -9.64 18.15
C ASN A 107 14.15 -8.35 17.54
N THR A 108 13.50 -7.23 17.80
CA THR A 108 13.94 -5.92 17.33
C THR A 108 14.93 -5.23 18.27
N GLN A 109 15.25 -5.85 19.43
CA GLN A 109 16.20 -5.30 20.40
C GLN A 109 17.65 -5.78 20.12
N GLU A 110 17.79 -6.95 19.53
CA GLU A 110 19.08 -7.54 19.19
C GLU A 110 19.17 -7.72 17.68
N VAL A 111 19.47 -6.63 16.99
CA VAL A 111 19.57 -6.60 15.54
C VAL A 111 21.02 -6.58 15.13
N LEU A 112 21.43 -7.49 14.26
CA LEU A 112 22.74 -7.43 13.64
C LEU A 112 22.67 -6.51 12.41
N GLU A 113 23.25 -5.34 12.53
CA GLU A 113 23.37 -4.40 11.42
C GLU A 113 24.65 -4.69 10.62
N MET A 114 24.50 -4.82 9.32
CA MET A 114 25.56 -5.02 8.34
C MET A 114 25.54 -3.89 7.31
N ASP A 115 26.59 -3.75 6.53
CA ASP A 115 26.70 -2.71 5.50
C ASP A 115 25.53 -2.75 4.50
N ASN A 116 25.05 -3.95 4.18
CA ASN A 116 24.01 -4.16 3.16
C ASN A 116 22.75 -4.87 3.66
N ALA A 117 22.64 -5.16 4.95
CA ALA A 117 21.52 -5.90 5.51
C ALA A 117 21.28 -5.62 6.99
N PHE A 118 20.05 -5.88 7.44
CA PHE A 118 19.73 -6.12 8.84
C PHE A 118 19.38 -7.60 9.01
N VAL A 119 19.86 -8.21 10.09
CA VAL A 119 19.55 -9.59 10.44
C VAL A 119 18.85 -9.62 11.79
N TYR A 120 17.69 -10.25 11.80
CA TYR A 120 16.82 -10.35 12.97
C TYR A 120 16.77 -11.77 13.49
N ALA A 121 16.89 -11.95 14.78
CA ALA A 121 16.50 -13.20 15.42
C ALA A 121 14.96 -13.28 15.48
N ILE A 122 14.43 -14.46 15.27
CA ILE A 122 12.98 -14.72 15.33
C ILE A 122 12.68 -15.83 16.33
N SER A 123 11.50 -15.79 16.94
CA SER A 123 11.13 -16.67 18.06
C SER A 123 10.87 -18.12 17.66
N ASP A 124 10.57 -18.36 16.40
CA ASP A 124 10.23 -19.70 15.89
C ASP A 124 10.53 -19.79 14.38
N VAL A 125 10.31 -20.96 13.80
CA VAL A 125 10.54 -21.23 12.38
C VAL A 125 9.47 -20.53 11.54
N LEU A 126 9.89 -19.68 10.61
CA LEU A 126 9.00 -19.01 9.67
C LEU A 126 8.76 -19.90 8.45
N CYS A 127 7.54 -20.36 8.25
CA CYS A 127 7.14 -21.20 7.14
C CYS A 127 6.05 -20.56 6.28
N TYR A 128 6.13 -20.73 4.97
CA TYR A 128 5.03 -20.43 4.06
C TYR A 128 4.28 -21.74 3.75
N SER A 129 3.19 -21.97 4.48
CA SER A 129 2.32 -23.13 4.32
C SER A 129 1.06 -22.77 3.52
N ASP A 130 0.30 -23.77 3.12
CA ASP A 130 -1.03 -23.55 2.51
C ASP A 130 -1.94 -22.73 3.43
N ARG A 131 -1.84 -22.94 4.74
CA ARG A 131 -2.56 -22.15 5.74
C ARG A 131 -2.12 -20.69 5.74
N THR A 132 -0.84 -20.39 5.62
CA THR A 132 -0.34 -19.02 5.50
C THR A 132 -0.89 -18.37 4.24
N ALA A 133 -0.85 -19.08 3.12
CA ALA A 133 -1.42 -18.62 1.86
C ALA A 133 -2.93 -18.37 1.97
N ASP A 134 -3.67 -19.26 2.64
CA ASP A 134 -5.11 -19.09 2.86
C ASP A 134 -5.43 -17.88 3.74
N ASN A 135 -4.70 -17.67 4.83
CA ASN A 135 -4.90 -16.50 5.68
C ASN A 135 -4.62 -15.20 4.93
N LEU A 136 -3.47 -15.09 4.26
CA LEU A 136 -3.13 -13.94 3.43
C LEU A 136 -4.16 -13.72 2.30
N GLY A 137 -4.64 -14.79 1.68
CA GLY A 137 -5.61 -14.73 0.59
C GLY A 137 -7.04 -14.42 1.03
N ASN A 138 -7.29 -14.20 2.31
CA ASN A 138 -8.56 -13.75 2.86
C ASN A 138 -8.45 -12.35 3.51
N GLU A 139 -7.33 -11.66 3.30
CA GLU A 139 -7.14 -10.29 3.74
C GLU A 139 -7.05 -9.33 2.54
N ARG A 140 -7.39 -8.07 2.76
CA ARG A 140 -7.05 -6.99 1.86
C ARG A 140 -5.56 -6.72 2.00
N ILE A 141 -4.79 -7.06 0.96
CA ILE A 141 -3.35 -6.83 0.92
C ILE A 141 -3.13 -5.40 0.41
N ARG A 142 -2.83 -4.48 1.31
CA ARG A 142 -2.45 -3.12 0.97
C ARG A 142 -0.94 -3.00 1.09
N MET A 143 -0.28 -2.66 0.01
CA MET A 143 1.15 -2.42 -0.04
C MET A 143 1.39 -0.94 -0.28
N ASP A 144 2.05 -0.32 0.68
CA ASP A 144 2.53 1.04 0.55
C ASP A 144 3.48 1.16 -0.65
N VAL A 145 3.52 2.33 -1.28
CA VAL A 145 4.36 2.56 -2.44
C VAL A 145 5.82 2.22 -2.18
N THR A 146 6.32 2.46 -0.99
CA THR A 146 7.73 2.19 -0.65
C THR A 146 8.02 0.71 -0.50
N THR A 147 7.05 -0.12 -0.16
CA THR A 147 7.26 -1.58 -0.08
C THR A 147 7.27 -2.26 -1.45
N LEU A 148 6.84 -1.56 -2.50
CA LEU A 148 6.89 -2.04 -3.88
C LEU A 148 8.26 -1.86 -4.52
N PHE A 149 9.09 -0.96 -3.98
CA PHE A 149 10.39 -0.60 -4.53
C PHE A 149 11.51 -0.90 -3.53
N PRO A 150 12.21 -2.03 -3.68
CA PRO A 150 13.34 -2.39 -2.81
C PRO A 150 14.41 -1.30 -2.71
N GLU A 151 14.57 -0.50 -3.75
CA GLU A 151 15.51 0.62 -3.81
C GLU A 151 15.18 1.71 -2.82
N LEU A 152 13.88 1.99 -2.59
CA LEU A 152 13.44 2.99 -1.59
C LEU A 152 13.66 2.50 -0.16
N LEU A 153 13.53 1.19 0.06
CA LEU A 153 13.81 0.56 1.35
C LEU A 153 15.31 0.56 1.63
N THR A 154 16.11 0.13 0.66
CA THR A 154 17.57 -0.03 0.80
C THR A 154 18.27 1.31 1.04
N ASN A 155 17.80 2.38 0.40
CA ASN A 155 18.38 3.71 0.52
C ASN A 155 17.79 4.54 1.69
N ASP A 156 17.08 3.89 2.59
CA ASP A 156 16.46 4.53 3.77
C ASP A 156 15.59 5.76 3.42
N ILE A 157 14.88 5.68 2.29
CA ILE A 157 14.01 6.77 1.84
C ILE A 157 12.66 6.70 2.56
N ARG A 158 12.16 5.49 2.80
CA ARG A 158 10.89 5.25 3.46
C ARG A 158 10.83 5.94 4.82
N CYS A 159 9.92 6.92 4.94
CA CYS A 159 9.68 7.64 6.19
C CYS A 159 10.93 8.20 6.87
N ASN A 160 11.93 8.63 6.09
CA ASN A 160 13.15 9.22 6.61
C ASN A 160 12.91 10.68 7.01
N GLU A 161 13.05 10.99 8.29
CA GLU A 161 12.85 12.33 8.85
C GLU A 161 13.94 13.33 8.46
N ASN A 162 15.10 12.84 8.05
CA ASN A 162 16.27 13.65 7.70
C ASN A 162 16.26 14.10 6.22
N LEU A 163 15.30 13.64 5.43
CA LEU A 163 15.16 14.09 4.05
C LEU A 163 14.81 15.56 4.01
N SER A 164 15.54 16.28 3.14
CA SER A 164 15.50 17.75 3.05
C SER A 164 14.08 18.30 3.08
N TYR A 165 13.85 19.09 4.08
CA TYR A 165 12.60 19.67 4.49
C TYR A 165 11.94 20.63 3.50
N GLN A 166 12.72 21.33 2.69
CA GLN A 166 12.19 22.43 1.88
C GLN A 166 11.19 21.99 0.82
N HIS A 167 11.23 20.72 0.41
CA HIS A 167 10.35 20.21 -0.65
C HIS A 167 9.62 18.94 -0.31
N GLN A 168 9.94 18.29 0.81
CA GLN A 168 9.37 16.98 1.17
C GLN A 168 9.43 15.96 0.03
N CYS A 169 10.34 16.16 -0.87
CA CYS A 169 10.43 15.49 -2.15
C CYS A 169 11.86 15.03 -2.36
N VAL A 170 12.03 13.75 -2.60
CA VAL A 170 13.28 13.14 -2.98
C VAL A 170 13.22 12.84 -4.46
N GLY A 171 14.08 13.49 -5.24
CA GLY A 171 14.25 13.13 -6.63
C GLY A 171 14.94 11.77 -6.73
N ILE A 172 14.29 10.81 -7.34
CA ILE A 172 14.89 9.50 -7.63
C ILE A 172 15.82 9.67 -8.84
N PRO A 173 17.08 9.25 -8.75
CA PRO A 173 18.05 9.49 -9.82
C PRO A 173 17.64 8.86 -11.15
N GLN A 174 17.68 9.64 -12.22
CA GLN A 174 17.37 9.18 -13.59
C GLN A 174 18.53 8.39 -14.23
N THR A 175 19.44 7.88 -13.43
CA THR A 175 20.57 7.11 -13.89
C THR A 175 20.10 5.93 -14.73
N ASP A 176 20.67 5.75 -15.90
CA ASP A 176 20.33 4.66 -16.84
C ASP A 176 18.82 4.54 -17.12
N ASN A 177 18.13 5.66 -17.22
CA ASN A 177 16.67 5.69 -17.45
C ASN A 177 15.86 4.90 -16.41
N TYR A 178 16.26 4.90 -15.16
CA TYR A 178 15.65 4.12 -14.09
C TYR A 178 15.71 2.59 -14.26
N ASN A 179 16.55 2.05 -15.16
CA ASN A 179 16.67 0.61 -15.38
C ASN A 179 17.17 -0.18 -14.16
N TYR A 180 17.64 0.52 -13.13
CA TYR A 180 18.02 -0.10 -11.86
C TYR A 180 16.81 -0.44 -10.95
N LEU A 181 15.61 0.07 -11.27
CA LEU A 181 14.40 -0.27 -10.53
C LEU A 181 13.97 -1.70 -10.87
N GLU A 182 13.93 -2.57 -9.87
CA GLU A 182 13.70 -4.00 -10.07
C GLU A 182 12.26 -4.29 -10.53
N ASN A 183 11.28 -3.58 -9.96
CA ASN A 183 9.87 -3.85 -10.15
C ASN A 183 9.14 -2.82 -11.01
N CYS A 184 9.87 -1.89 -11.63
CA CYS A 184 9.26 -0.79 -12.36
C CYS A 184 10.09 -0.38 -13.57
N GLU A 185 9.42 -0.12 -14.69
CA GLU A 185 9.98 0.51 -15.87
C GLU A 185 9.28 1.84 -16.09
N ILE A 186 10.05 2.90 -16.25
CA ILE A 186 9.55 4.26 -16.42
C ILE A 186 10.08 4.81 -17.73
N SER A 187 9.21 5.50 -18.52
CA SER A 187 9.60 6.11 -19.77
C SER A 187 10.66 7.18 -19.57
N SER A 188 11.54 7.32 -20.56
CA SER A 188 12.54 8.38 -20.59
C SER A 188 11.90 9.78 -20.65
N GLY A 189 12.60 10.78 -20.14
CA GLY A 189 12.12 12.17 -20.15
C GLY A 189 11.12 12.53 -19.07
N THR A 190 10.90 11.63 -18.10
CA THR A 190 10.10 11.88 -16.90
C THR A 190 10.98 12.10 -15.69
N ASN A 191 10.42 12.70 -14.63
CA ASN A 191 11.09 12.87 -13.35
C ASN A 191 10.32 12.09 -12.29
N PHE A 192 11.00 11.18 -11.61
CA PHE A 192 10.44 10.39 -10.53
C PHE A 192 10.78 11.01 -9.19
N TYR A 193 9.75 11.21 -8.38
CA TYR A 193 9.85 11.77 -7.04
C TYR A 193 9.17 10.87 -6.03
N TYR A 194 9.79 10.73 -4.88
CA TYR A 194 9.18 10.24 -3.67
C TYR A 194 8.82 11.45 -2.79
N LEU A 195 7.59 11.53 -2.37
CA LEU A 195 7.06 12.60 -1.54
C LEU A 195 6.79 12.05 -0.16
N SER A 196 7.42 12.63 0.88
CA SER A 196 7.20 12.23 2.26
C SER A 196 6.50 13.32 3.03
N GLY A 197 5.31 13.03 3.55
CA GLY A 197 4.57 13.91 4.43
C GLY A 197 5.00 13.86 5.89
N ARG A 198 5.94 12.99 6.24
CA ARG A 198 6.39 12.78 7.63
C ARG A 198 7.48 13.73 8.07
N VAL A 199 8.08 14.46 7.14
CA VAL A 199 9.16 15.38 7.42
C VAL A 199 8.61 16.68 7.94
N SER A 200 8.66 16.86 9.24
CA SER A 200 8.28 18.06 10.00
C SER A 200 6.85 18.62 9.80
N ASN A 201 6.41 19.39 10.74
CA ASN A 201 5.10 20.03 10.88
C ASN A 201 4.46 20.73 9.67
N LYS A 202 4.94 20.63 8.45
CA LYS A 202 4.61 21.66 7.46
C LYS A 202 3.93 21.18 6.27
N ALA A 203 3.81 20.24 5.71
CA ALA A 203 2.98 19.95 4.57
C ALA A 203 2.93 18.47 4.41
N CYS A 204 1.90 17.92 4.80
CA CYS A 204 1.60 16.57 4.47
C CYS A 204 0.56 16.61 3.43
N TRP A 205 0.72 15.76 2.51
CA TRP A 205 -0.34 15.43 1.61
C TRP A 205 -1.34 14.54 2.34
N SER A 206 -2.58 14.53 1.93
CA SER A 206 -3.60 13.63 2.47
C SER A 206 -3.38 12.25 1.88
N ASN A 207 -2.43 11.51 2.42
CA ASN A 207 -2.00 10.23 1.94
C ASN A 207 -1.96 9.17 3.06
N TYR A 208 -1.89 7.92 2.66
CA TYR A 208 -1.74 6.78 3.55
C TYR A 208 -0.28 6.67 4.01
N GLN A 209 -0.05 6.42 5.28
CA GLN A 209 1.28 6.32 5.92
C GLN A 209 2.22 7.52 5.72
N GLY A 210 1.77 8.60 5.10
CA GLY A 210 2.50 9.86 4.99
C GLY A 210 3.53 9.94 3.88
N ASP A 211 3.42 9.11 2.85
CA ASP A 211 4.27 9.16 1.67
C ASP A 211 3.50 8.83 0.39
N GLU A 212 4.13 9.10 -0.74
CA GLU A 212 3.52 8.90 -2.06
C GLU A 212 4.57 8.95 -3.16
N LEU A 213 4.25 8.36 -4.30
CA LEU A 213 5.07 8.39 -5.50
C LEU A 213 4.49 9.35 -6.53
N ASN A 214 5.34 10.15 -7.16
CA ASN A 214 4.95 11.05 -8.22
C ASN A 214 5.93 10.97 -9.40
N ILE A 215 5.42 10.72 -10.62
CA ILE A 215 6.21 10.73 -11.84
C ILE A 215 5.67 11.84 -12.75
N VAL A 216 6.51 12.83 -13.01
CA VAL A 216 6.14 14.04 -13.74
C VAL A 216 6.63 13.97 -15.18
N GLY A 217 5.77 14.23 -16.13
CA GLY A 217 6.05 14.23 -17.56
C GLY A 217 5.05 13.39 -18.35
N ASN A 218 5.35 13.16 -19.62
CA ASN A 218 4.55 12.25 -20.45
C ASN A 218 4.91 10.80 -20.10
N TYR A 219 4.33 10.31 -19.01
CA TYR A 219 4.70 9.04 -18.40
C TYR A 219 4.12 7.82 -19.11
N GLU A 220 4.93 6.80 -19.18
CA GLU A 220 4.55 5.39 -19.27
C GLU A 220 5.24 4.65 -18.14
N VAL A 221 4.47 3.92 -17.33
CA VAL A 221 4.95 3.25 -16.12
C VAL A 221 4.47 1.81 -16.15
N THR A 222 5.40 0.87 -16.20
CA THR A 222 5.10 -0.56 -16.09
C THR A 222 5.58 -1.07 -14.75
N MET A 223 4.69 -1.66 -13.97
CA MET A 223 5.01 -2.20 -12.65
C MET A 223 4.72 -3.69 -12.60
N LYS A 224 5.61 -4.42 -11.94
CA LYS A 224 5.34 -5.79 -11.50
C LYS A 224 4.43 -5.74 -10.28
N LEU A 225 3.29 -6.41 -10.33
CA LEU A 225 2.38 -6.46 -9.20
C LEU A 225 2.88 -7.42 -8.11
N PRO A 226 2.55 -7.14 -6.85
CA PRO A 226 2.74 -8.12 -5.78
C PRO A 226 2.03 -9.44 -6.11
N PRO A 227 2.56 -10.59 -5.66
CA PRO A 227 1.91 -11.85 -5.90
C PRO A 227 0.60 -11.98 -5.13
N VAL A 228 -0.37 -12.69 -5.67
CA VAL A 228 -1.55 -13.10 -4.91
C VAL A 228 -1.26 -14.39 -4.15
N PRO A 229 -1.70 -14.52 -2.89
CA PRO A 229 -1.39 -15.70 -2.06
C PRO A 229 -2.07 -16.99 -2.52
N LYS A 230 -3.25 -16.87 -3.15
CA LYS A 230 -4.01 -18.01 -3.69
C LYS A 230 -4.80 -17.61 -4.94
N ASP A 231 -5.21 -18.60 -5.70
CA ASP A 231 -6.08 -18.39 -6.86
C ASP A 231 -7.42 -17.79 -6.45
N GLY A 232 -7.91 -16.83 -7.22
CA GLY A 232 -9.20 -16.22 -6.97
C GLY A 232 -9.43 -14.93 -7.72
N VAL A 233 -10.61 -14.37 -7.52
CA VAL A 233 -10.96 -13.06 -8.08
C VAL A 233 -10.50 -11.98 -7.11
N TYR A 234 -9.73 -11.04 -7.63
CA TYR A 234 -9.20 -9.88 -6.90
C TYR A 234 -9.63 -8.58 -7.54
N GLU A 235 -9.92 -7.59 -6.70
CA GLU A 235 -9.90 -6.19 -7.12
C GLU A 235 -8.47 -5.66 -6.94
N LEU A 236 -7.91 -5.12 -8.02
CA LEU A 236 -6.73 -4.28 -7.95
C LEU A 236 -7.20 -2.84 -7.77
N ARG A 237 -6.74 -2.21 -6.71
CA ARG A 237 -7.06 -0.83 -6.38
C ARG A 237 -5.79 -0.03 -6.20
N MET A 238 -5.88 1.26 -6.41
CA MET A 238 -4.77 2.19 -6.22
C MET A 238 -5.22 3.38 -5.38
N GLY A 239 -4.41 3.76 -4.41
CA GLY A 239 -4.55 5.02 -3.69
C GLY A 239 -4.16 6.19 -4.60
N ILE A 240 -5.08 7.13 -4.77
CA ILE A 240 -4.89 8.31 -5.60
C ILE A 240 -5.20 9.59 -4.83
N SER A 241 -4.58 10.69 -5.27
CA SER A 241 -4.99 12.03 -4.88
C SER A 241 -5.30 12.82 -6.14
N ALA A 242 -6.60 13.02 -6.38
CA ALA A 242 -7.10 13.69 -7.58
C ALA A 242 -6.79 15.19 -7.54
N ASN A 243 -6.24 15.73 -8.63
CA ASN A 243 -6.09 17.16 -8.86
C ASN A 243 -5.92 17.48 -10.35
N ASP A 244 -5.76 18.75 -10.67
CA ASP A 244 -5.66 19.26 -12.05
C ASP A 244 -4.44 18.79 -12.83
N ARG A 245 -3.43 18.23 -12.20
CA ARG A 245 -2.19 17.75 -12.84
C ARG A 245 -2.21 16.28 -13.20
N ARG A 246 -3.15 15.49 -12.67
CA ARG A 246 -3.10 14.02 -12.74
C ARG A 246 -3.38 13.43 -14.13
N GLY A 247 -3.99 14.15 -15.02
CA GLY A 247 -4.17 13.73 -16.42
C GLY A 247 -5.17 12.59 -16.64
N LEU A 248 -5.13 12.06 -17.85
CA LEU A 248 -5.94 10.93 -18.32
C LEU A 248 -5.01 9.74 -18.58
N CYS A 249 -5.31 8.58 -18.03
CA CYS A 249 -4.45 7.42 -18.04
C CYS A 249 -5.15 6.20 -18.65
N GLN A 250 -4.55 5.58 -19.68
CA GLN A 250 -4.93 4.23 -20.10
C GLN A 250 -4.16 3.21 -19.29
N VAL A 251 -4.87 2.24 -18.78
CA VAL A 251 -4.28 1.12 -18.04
C VAL A 251 -4.28 -0.13 -18.90
N TYR A 252 -3.20 -0.91 -18.81
CA TYR A 252 -3.07 -2.24 -19.41
C TYR A 252 -2.59 -3.22 -18.35
N TRP A 253 -2.94 -4.48 -18.45
CA TRP A 253 -2.52 -5.50 -17.51
C TRP A 253 -2.36 -6.89 -18.14
N GLY A 254 -1.74 -7.81 -17.43
CA GLY A 254 -1.60 -9.21 -17.86
C GLY A 254 -0.42 -9.93 -17.24
N ALA A 255 -0.33 -11.23 -17.44
CA ALA A 255 0.75 -12.06 -16.95
C ALA A 255 2.01 -11.98 -17.85
N ASN A 256 1.90 -11.50 -19.06
CA ASN A 256 3.04 -11.30 -19.96
C ASN A 256 3.30 -9.82 -20.17
N LYS A 257 4.42 -9.32 -19.63
CA LYS A 257 4.81 -7.90 -19.74
C LYS A 257 4.85 -7.36 -21.17
N ASN A 258 5.15 -8.20 -22.14
CA ASN A 258 5.24 -7.81 -23.55
C ASN A 258 3.92 -7.94 -24.33
N ALA A 259 2.84 -8.37 -23.68
CA ALA A 259 1.55 -8.60 -24.29
C ALA A 259 0.41 -8.22 -23.33
N LEU A 260 0.50 -7.04 -22.75
CA LEU A 260 -0.54 -6.51 -21.86
C LEU A 260 -1.77 -6.09 -22.65
N VAL A 261 -2.94 -6.27 -22.06
CA VAL A 261 -4.23 -5.91 -22.67
C VAL A 261 -4.86 -4.72 -21.95
N PRO A 262 -5.65 -3.87 -22.62
CA PRO A 262 -6.34 -2.76 -21.97
C PRO A 262 -7.25 -3.23 -20.84
N ALA A 263 -7.13 -2.61 -19.68
CA ALA A 263 -8.00 -2.82 -18.51
C ALA A 263 -9.18 -1.83 -18.52
N GLY A 264 -10.03 -1.94 -19.52
CA GLY A 264 -11.19 -1.08 -19.67
C GLY A 264 -10.88 0.29 -20.31
N MET A 265 -11.74 1.27 -20.02
CA MET A 265 -11.61 2.63 -20.53
C MET A 265 -10.55 3.43 -19.78
N PRO A 266 -9.98 4.47 -20.43
CA PRO A 266 -9.06 5.38 -19.74
C PRO A 266 -9.66 5.96 -18.46
N ILE A 267 -8.80 6.13 -17.47
CA ILE A 267 -9.14 6.69 -16.18
C ILE A 267 -8.76 8.17 -16.15
N ASP A 268 -9.72 9.04 -15.88
CA ASP A 268 -9.44 10.44 -15.61
C ASP A 268 -9.02 10.59 -14.13
N MET A 269 -7.73 10.75 -13.90
CA MET A 269 -7.12 10.84 -12.56
C MET A 269 -7.34 12.21 -11.90
N ARG A 270 -8.00 13.15 -12.60
CA ARG A 270 -8.40 14.45 -12.04
C ARG A 270 -9.74 14.38 -11.31
N MET A 271 -10.47 13.27 -11.47
CA MET A 271 -11.79 13.08 -10.86
C MET A 271 -11.65 12.59 -9.41
N GLY A 272 -12.09 13.43 -8.51
CA GLY A 272 -12.25 13.14 -7.08
C GLY A 272 -13.67 13.46 -6.62
N GLY A 273 -13.87 13.87 -5.38
CA GLY A 273 -15.13 14.49 -4.92
C GLY A 273 -15.38 15.80 -5.66
N GLU A 274 -14.32 16.40 -6.14
CA GLU A 274 -14.33 17.54 -7.06
C GLU A 274 -13.63 17.16 -8.38
N VAL A 275 -13.98 17.86 -9.46
CA VAL A 275 -13.31 17.71 -10.76
C VAL A 275 -12.47 18.95 -11.05
N TRP A 276 -11.20 18.71 -11.37
CA TRP A 276 -10.22 19.74 -11.72
C TRP A 276 -9.84 19.60 -13.19
N TYR A 277 -10.41 20.43 -14.07
CA TYR A 277 -10.16 20.28 -15.50
C TYR A 277 -8.88 20.92 -15.99
N LEU A 278 -8.50 22.05 -15.41
CA LEU A 278 -7.33 22.83 -15.79
C LEU A 278 -6.68 23.44 -14.55
N ARG A 279 -5.36 23.50 -14.59
CA ARG A 279 -4.56 24.10 -13.53
C ARG A 279 -4.96 25.56 -13.27
N GLY A 280 -5.24 25.89 -12.02
CA GLY A 280 -5.61 27.23 -11.57
C GLY A 280 -7.08 27.58 -11.79
N GLN A 281 -7.92 26.66 -12.25
CA GLN A 281 -9.38 26.85 -12.30
C GLN A 281 -10.05 26.37 -11.00
N SER A 282 -11.24 26.90 -10.76
CA SER A 282 -12.09 26.42 -9.68
C SER A 282 -12.55 24.99 -9.94
N SER A 283 -12.56 24.15 -8.92
CA SER A 283 -13.16 22.83 -8.99
C SER A 283 -14.68 22.91 -9.06
N ILE A 284 -15.28 21.88 -9.62
CA ILE A 284 -16.72 21.69 -9.58
C ILE A 284 -17.04 20.35 -8.91
N SER A 285 -18.18 20.27 -8.26
CA SER A 285 -18.63 19.02 -7.64
C SER A 285 -18.68 17.89 -8.66
N SER A 286 -18.07 16.75 -8.33
CA SER A 286 -18.02 15.60 -9.23
C SER A 286 -19.26 14.71 -9.07
N SER A 287 -19.46 13.86 -10.07
CA SER A 287 -20.57 12.91 -10.08
C SER A 287 -20.21 11.55 -9.47
N ILE A 288 -19.06 11.40 -8.80
CA ILE A 288 -18.65 10.11 -8.20
C ILE A 288 -19.45 9.75 -6.95
N GLY A 289 -20.20 10.70 -6.38
CA GLY A 289 -21.05 10.45 -5.21
C GLY A 289 -20.31 10.46 -3.89
N TRP A 290 -19.13 11.09 -3.84
CA TRP A 290 -18.39 11.26 -2.58
C TRP A 290 -19.10 12.26 -1.67
N GLU A 291 -19.33 11.86 -0.43
CA GLU A 291 -19.81 12.69 0.67
C GLU A 291 -19.09 12.31 1.96
N ASN A 292 -19.04 13.21 2.95
CA ASN A 292 -18.48 12.87 4.26
C ASN A 292 -19.26 11.73 4.93
N ASP A 293 -18.58 10.93 5.75
CA ASP A 293 -19.28 9.99 6.62
C ASP A 293 -20.14 10.75 7.63
N VAL A 294 -21.31 10.22 7.91
CA VAL A 294 -22.26 10.67 8.91
C VAL A 294 -22.41 9.63 10.02
N GLU A 295 -23.15 9.95 11.09
CA GLU A 295 -23.39 9.00 12.20
C GLU A 295 -24.38 7.87 11.84
N ASP A 296 -24.79 7.78 10.59
CA ASP A 296 -25.73 6.80 10.07
C ASP A 296 -25.00 5.80 9.15
N ASP A 297 -24.86 4.57 9.60
CA ASP A 297 -24.16 3.51 8.86
C ASP A 297 -24.87 3.09 7.58
N GLU A 298 -26.21 3.21 7.50
CA GLU A 298 -26.96 2.85 6.30
C GLU A 298 -26.70 3.90 5.19
N ILE A 299 -26.67 5.17 5.55
CA ILE A 299 -26.34 6.27 4.62
C ILE A 299 -24.90 6.11 4.15
N ASN A 300 -23.96 5.83 5.05
CA ASN A 300 -22.56 5.62 4.69
C ASN A 300 -22.39 4.45 3.73
N ALA A 301 -23.12 3.35 3.95
CA ALA A 301 -23.10 2.18 3.06
C ALA A 301 -23.69 2.51 1.67
N GLU A 302 -24.74 3.34 1.59
CA GLU A 302 -25.29 3.79 0.31
C GLU A 302 -24.30 4.67 -0.48
N ILE A 303 -23.62 5.59 0.20
CA ILE A 303 -22.57 6.43 -0.40
C ILE A 303 -21.47 5.55 -0.97
N GLU A 304 -20.97 4.60 -0.19
CA GLU A 304 -19.92 3.67 -0.64
C GLU A 304 -20.38 2.83 -1.84
N LYS A 305 -21.58 2.29 -1.80
CA LYS A 305 -22.16 1.53 -2.91
C LYS A 305 -22.27 2.37 -4.19
N TRP A 306 -22.69 3.62 -4.06
CA TRP A 306 -22.78 4.55 -5.17
C TRP A 306 -21.41 4.85 -5.78
N MET A 307 -20.41 5.09 -4.96
CA MET A 307 -19.02 5.28 -5.40
C MET A 307 -18.46 4.03 -6.07
N ARG A 308 -18.68 2.85 -5.48
CA ARG A 308 -18.21 1.58 -6.04
C ARG A 308 -18.80 1.26 -7.42
N ASN A 309 -20.04 1.65 -7.67
CA ASN A 309 -20.66 1.52 -9.01
C ASN A 309 -19.95 2.36 -10.08
N LYS A 310 -19.13 3.32 -9.66
CA LYS A 310 -18.29 4.17 -10.51
C LYS A 310 -16.80 3.85 -10.40
N TRP A 311 -16.48 2.72 -9.78
CA TRP A 311 -15.11 2.24 -9.57
C TRP A 311 -14.28 3.13 -8.64
N TYR A 312 -14.93 3.80 -7.68
CA TYR A 312 -14.30 4.59 -6.64
C TYR A 312 -14.66 4.08 -5.26
N MET A 313 -13.78 4.31 -4.31
CA MET A 313 -14.01 4.12 -2.89
C MET A 313 -13.38 5.27 -2.12
N LYS A 314 -13.90 5.58 -0.94
CA LYS A 314 -13.23 6.50 -0.03
C LYS A 314 -11.85 5.95 0.35
N ALA A 315 -10.91 6.84 0.64
CA ALA A 315 -9.64 6.46 1.24
C ALA A 315 -9.86 5.69 2.56
N PRO A 316 -8.90 4.88 3.01
CA PRO A 316 -9.00 4.24 4.32
C PRO A 316 -9.11 5.26 5.43
N ASN A 317 -9.70 4.86 6.54
CA ASN A 317 -9.78 5.69 7.74
C ASN A 317 -8.42 5.71 8.44
N TYR A 318 -7.47 6.42 7.85
CA TYR A 318 -6.13 6.57 8.36
C TYR A 318 -5.88 8.04 8.67
N TYR A 319 -5.18 8.35 9.75
CA TYR A 319 -4.94 9.74 10.13
C TYR A 319 -3.71 10.30 9.41
N TYR A 320 -3.79 11.56 9.04
CA TYR A 320 -2.71 12.30 8.41
C TYR A 320 -2.33 13.55 9.19
N MET A 321 -1.20 14.12 8.87
CA MET A 321 -0.53 15.12 9.70
C MET A 321 -0.95 16.58 9.49
N TYR A 322 -1.57 16.91 8.39
CA TYR A 322 -1.76 18.31 8.02
C TYR A 322 -2.69 19.06 8.97
N GLY A 323 -2.09 19.68 10.01
CA GLY A 323 -2.71 20.67 10.89
C GLY A 323 -4.02 20.30 11.60
N ASN A 324 -4.58 19.15 11.29
CA ASN A 324 -5.83 18.62 11.81
C ASN A 324 -5.75 17.12 11.98
N SER A 325 -6.27 16.60 13.06
CA SER A 325 -6.43 15.15 13.31
C SER A 325 -7.54 14.55 12.42
N ARG A 326 -7.55 14.85 11.12
CA ARG A 326 -8.54 14.30 10.20
C ARG A 326 -8.03 13.03 9.54
N SER A 327 -8.91 12.07 9.42
CA SER A 327 -8.68 10.91 8.57
C SER A 327 -8.58 11.34 7.10
N ILE A 328 -7.69 10.69 6.33
CA ILE A 328 -7.64 10.86 4.86
C ILE A 328 -8.98 10.49 4.20
N ARG A 329 -9.79 9.66 4.84
CA ARG A 329 -11.15 9.32 4.42
C ARG A 329 -12.08 10.55 4.30
N HIS A 330 -11.78 11.63 5.01
CA HIS A 330 -12.51 12.90 4.92
C HIS A 330 -11.99 13.83 3.80
N SER A 331 -11.02 13.40 3.03
CA SER A 331 -10.56 14.12 1.86
C SER A 331 -11.31 13.67 0.61
N SER A 332 -12.03 14.57 -0.03
CA SER A 332 -12.78 14.30 -1.26
C SER A 332 -11.90 13.93 -2.45
N ASN A 333 -10.62 14.23 -2.37
CA ASN A 333 -9.65 13.99 -3.44
C ASN A 333 -8.74 12.80 -3.17
N SER A 334 -8.60 12.36 -1.91
CA SER A 334 -7.86 11.15 -1.57
C SER A 334 -8.82 9.96 -1.63
N LEU A 335 -8.60 9.07 -2.59
CA LEU A 335 -9.54 8.02 -2.95
C LEU A 335 -8.82 6.70 -3.20
N ARG A 336 -9.57 5.62 -3.12
CA ARG A 336 -9.20 4.34 -3.72
C ARG A 336 -9.87 4.24 -5.10
N ARG A 337 -9.07 4.11 -6.14
CA ARG A 337 -9.56 3.84 -7.50
C ARG A 337 -9.48 2.35 -7.77
N ILE A 338 -10.62 1.72 -8.01
CA ILE A 338 -10.67 0.32 -8.47
C ILE A 338 -10.23 0.32 -9.93
N ILE A 339 -9.13 -0.34 -10.22
CA ILE A 339 -8.51 -0.37 -11.55
C ILE A 339 -9.10 -1.50 -12.39
N LEU A 340 -9.17 -2.70 -11.80
CA LEU A 340 -9.71 -3.89 -12.46
C LEU A 340 -10.23 -4.88 -11.41
N ARG A 341 -11.02 -5.83 -11.91
CA ARG A 341 -11.50 -6.99 -11.13
C ARG A 341 -11.36 -8.22 -12.01
N GLU A 342 -10.39 -9.07 -11.68
CA GLU A 342 -10.01 -10.18 -12.52
C GLU A 342 -9.63 -11.43 -11.71
N GLU A 343 -9.68 -12.58 -12.36
CA GLU A 343 -9.15 -13.81 -11.79
C GLU A 343 -7.63 -13.79 -11.87
N MET A 344 -6.98 -14.00 -10.73
CA MET A 344 -5.53 -14.07 -10.61
C MET A 344 -5.12 -15.43 -10.01
N LYS A 345 -3.95 -15.90 -10.40
CA LYS A 345 -3.38 -17.17 -9.95
C LYS A 345 -2.09 -16.98 -9.17
N ALA A 346 -1.95 -17.73 -8.10
CA ALA A 346 -0.80 -17.65 -7.20
C ALA A 346 0.52 -18.10 -7.86
N ASP A 347 0.44 -18.89 -8.91
CA ASP A 347 1.62 -19.36 -9.66
C ASP A 347 1.99 -18.46 -10.86
N GLU A 348 1.26 -17.36 -11.07
CA GLU A 348 1.53 -16.37 -12.12
C GLU A 348 2.09 -15.06 -11.54
N THR A 349 2.79 -14.33 -12.40
CA THR A 349 3.25 -12.95 -12.11
C THR A 349 2.48 -12.01 -13.00
N TYR A 350 1.94 -10.95 -12.44
CA TYR A 350 1.17 -9.98 -13.18
C TYR A 350 1.89 -8.64 -13.27
N TYR A 351 1.59 -7.92 -14.34
CA TYR A 351 2.13 -6.59 -14.62
C TYR A 351 0.98 -5.64 -14.91
N ILE A 352 1.16 -4.39 -14.51
CA ILE A 352 0.27 -3.29 -14.83
C ILE A 352 1.07 -2.19 -15.53
N HIS A 353 0.47 -1.60 -16.55
CA HIS A 353 1.09 -0.52 -17.30
C HIS A 353 0.13 0.67 -17.36
N PHE A 354 0.63 1.82 -17.00
CA PHE A 354 -0.07 3.09 -17.01
C PHE A 354 0.53 3.97 -18.10
N ARG A 355 -0.32 4.42 -19.02
CA ARG A 355 0.09 5.30 -20.12
C ARG A 355 -0.69 6.59 -20.08
N ASN A 356 0.03 7.71 -19.99
CA ASN A 356 -0.58 9.03 -20.14
C ASN A 356 -1.14 9.22 -21.55
N LEU A 357 -2.34 9.78 -21.64
CA LEU A 357 -3.00 10.09 -22.92
C LEU A 357 -3.03 11.59 -23.24
N LEU A 358 -2.57 12.43 -22.30
CA LEU A 358 -2.54 13.87 -22.49
C LEU A 358 -1.10 14.30 -22.80
N ASP A 359 -0.92 14.97 -23.91
CA ASP A 359 0.38 15.57 -24.26
C ASP A 359 0.55 16.91 -23.52
N VAL A 360 0.65 16.83 -22.19
CA VAL A 360 0.86 17.97 -21.30
C VAL A 360 2.14 17.73 -20.51
N PRO A 361 3.16 18.61 -20.62
CA PRO A 361 4.48 18.39 -20.03
C PRO A 361 4.49 18.20 -18.51
N ASP A 362 3.54 18.80 -17.82
CA ASP A 362 3.44 18.78 -16.35
C ASP A 362 2.42 17.72 -15.83
N THR A 363 2.04 16.78 -16.66
CA THR A 363 1.15 15.70 -16.22
C THR A 363 1.88 14.83 -15.19
N GLU A 364 1.17 14.44 -14.14
CA GLU A 364 1.71 13.69 -13.03
C GLU A 364 1.02 12.32 -12.92
N PHE A 365 1.80 11.24 -12.91
CA PHE A 365 1.34 9.97 -12.36
C PHE A 365 1.51 10.01 -10.85
N TYR A 366 0.47 9.64 -10.14
CA TYR A 366 0.47 9.63 -8.68
C TYR A 366 0.00 8.28 -8.17
N MET A 367 0.71 7.76 -7.20
CA MET A 367 0.32 6.54 -6.50
C MET A 367 0.76 6.61 -5.04
N ASP A 368 -0.15 6.28 -4.15
CA ASP A 368 0.04 6.22 -2.70
C ASP A 368 0.30 4.76 -2.25
N TYR A 369 -0.55 3.87 -2.66
CA TYR A 369 -0.47 2.42 -2.38
C TYR A 369 -1.19 1.62 -3.46
N ILE A 370 -0.95 0.31 -3.45
CA ILE A 370 -1.74 -0.68 -4.20
C ILE A 370 -2.46 -1.59 -3.22
N GLU A 371 -3.71 -1.93 -3.52
CA GLU A 371 -4.45 -2.99 -2.83
C GLU A 371 -4.77 -4.14 -3.79
N LEU A 372 -4.51 -5.35 -3.32
CA LEU A 372 -5.08 -6.58 -3.87
C LEU A 372 -6.14 -7.07 -2.89
N CYS A 373 -7.40 -6.91 -3.24
CA CYS A 373 -8.52 -7.25 -2.38
C CYS A 373 -9.24 -8.48 -2.90
N PRO A 374 -9.20 -9.63 -2.19
CA PRO A 374 -9.85 -10.85 -2.64
C PRO A 374 -11.37 -10.74 -2.53
N LYS A 375 -12.08 -11.53 -3.36
CA LYS A 375 -13.55 -11.56 -3.36
C LYS A 375 -14.16 -11.86 -2.00
N SER A 376 -13.49 -12.68 -1.19
CA SER A 376 -13.91 -12.98 0.19
C SER A 376 -13.98 -11.76 1.11
N VAL A 377 -13.33 -10.65 0.73
CA VAL A 377 -13.35 -9.38 1.45
C VAL A 377 -14.27 -8.37 0.76
N PHE A 378 -14.06 -8.09 -0.54
CA PHE A 378 -14.80 -7.01 -1.21
C PHE A 378 -16.27 -7.36 -1.52
N ASP A 379 -16.62 -8.63 -1.56
CA ASP A 379 -17.97 -9.13 -1.89
C ASP A 379 -18.43 -10.15 -0.81
N ASN A 380 -18.09 -9.87 0.46
CA ASN A 380 -18.50 -10.72 1.56
C ASN A 380 -19.98 -10.47 1.88
N PRO A 381 -20.87 -11.48 1.72
CA PRO A 381 -22.29 -11.29 1.97
C PRO A 381 -22.64 -11.20 3.47
N TYR A 382 -21.71 -11.56 4.35
CA TYR A 382 -21.93 -11.62 5.80
C TYR A 382 -21.32 -10.45 6.57
N ALA A 383 -20.34 -9.80 5.99
CA ALA A 383 -19.69 -8.66 6.61
C ALA A 383 -19.25 -7.64 5.55
N PRO A 384 -19.63 -6.36 5.70
CA PRO A 384 -19.10 -5.32 4.82
C PRO A 384 -17.60 -5.20 5.00
N GLU A 385 -16.91 -4.78 3.95
CA GLU A 385 -15.49 -4.46 4.01
C GLU A 385 -15.26 -3.35 5.04
N ASP A 386 -14.22 -3.49 5.86
CA ASP A 386 -13.85 -2.48 6.85
C ASP A 386 -13.41 -1.16 6.19
N ILE A 387 -13.42 -0.10 6.97
CA ILE A 387 -13.07 1.25 6.51
C ILE A 387 -11.58 1.59 6.71
N TRP A 388 -10.80 0.65 7.27
CA TRP A 388 -9.37 0.83 7.58
C TRP A 388 -8.44 0.34 6.49
#